data_e755683d3e0a50f0dd5d5b586983f911
#
_entry.id   e755683d3e0a50f0dd5d5b586983f911
#
_cell.length_a   1.000
_cell.length_b   1.000
_cell.length_c   1.000
_cell.angle_alpha   90.00
_cell.angle_beta   90.00
_cell.angle_gamma   90.00
#
_symmetry.space_group_name_H-M   'P 1'
#
loop_
_entity.id
_entity.type
_entity.pdbx_description
1 polymer ?
#
loop_
_entity_poly.entity_id
_entity_poly.type
_entity_poly.pdbx_seq_one_letter_code
_entity_poly.pdbx_strand_id
1 'polypeptide(L)'
;MKNHIIISLLFLLVGCSKTPTDLDTLNKRGDTYYKVNSEEPFSGSVINKYESGQNQMKGSLENGKDDGLVTIWYENGQMVIKGTYKDGKKDGLQIQWWDNGQKMYEGIDKDRKLDGLWTFWYENGQKLKEETYKDGELISKKEWNEDGSVKE
;
A
#
# COMPACT_ATOMS: atom_id res chain seq x y z
N MET A 1 -4.29 58.73 -22.36
CA MET A 1 -4.13 57.27 -22.59
C MET A 1 -3.35 56.71 -21.43
N LYS A 2 -4.03 55.99 -20.52
CA LYS A 2 -3.39 55.37 -19.34
C LYS A 2 -3.10 53.89 -19.65
N ASN A 3 -1.82 53.55 -19.77
CA ASN A 3 -1.39 52.18 -19.97
C ASN A 3 -1.47 51.42 -18.65
N HIS A 4 -2.37 50.46 -18.53
CA HIS A 4 -2.41 49.51 -17.43
C HIS A 4 -1.44 48.37 -17.76
N ILE A 5 -0.34 48.31 -17.06
CA ILE A 5 0.61 47.16 -17.08
C ILE A 5 -0.01 46.10 -16.17
N ILE A 6 -0.54 45.04 -16.78
CA ILE A 6 -0.99 43.81 -16.06
C ILE A 6 0.27 43.00 -15.78
N ILE A 7 0.74 43.05 -14.54
CA ILE A 7 1.78 42.12 -14.06
C ILE A 7 1.08 40.80 -13.75
N SER A 8 1.19 39.85 -14.69
CA SER A 8 0.77 38.48 -14.48
C SER A 8 1.78 37.82 -13.52
N LEU A 9 1.36 37.64 -12.26
CA LEU A 9 2.12 36.91 -11.25
C LEU A 9 2.01 35.41 -11.55
N LEU A 10 2.97 34.88 -12.29
CA LEU A 10 3.10 33.46 -12.55
C LEU A 10 3.50 32.76 -11.25
N PHE A 11 2.55 32.21 -10.50
CA PHE A 11 2.84 31.30 -9.39
C PHE A 11 3.43 30.01 -9.97
N LEU A 12 4.75 29.94 -10.03
CA LEU A 12 5.46 28.68 -10.16
C LEU A 12 5.20 27.85 -8.89
N LEU A 13 4.23 26.96 -8.96
CA LEU A 13 4.12 25.86 -8.01
C LEU A 13 5.33 24.95 -8.23
N VAL A 14 6.46 25.29 -7.63
CA VAL A 14 7.55 24.36 -7.42
C VAL A 14 7.02 23.33 -6.42
N GLY A 15 6.44 22.28 -6.95
CA GLY A 15 6.14 21.08 -6.17
C GLY A 15 7.46 20.52 -5.66
N CYS A 16 7.84 20.91 -4.46
CA CYS A 16 8.99 20.34 -3.76
C CYS A 16 8.60 18.88 -3.44
N SER A 17 8.92 17.95 -4.34
CA SER A 17 8.87 16.53 -4.02
C SER A 17 9.97 16.27 -3.00
N LYS A 18 9.61 16.30 -1.73
CA LYS A 18 10.55 15.91 -0.66
C LYS A 18 11.01 14.49 -0.95
N THR A 19 12.33 14.28 -0.98
CA THR A 19 12.89 12.93 -1.07
C THR A 19 12.32 12.07 0.07
N PRO A 20 11.92 10.80 -0.20
CA PRO A 20 11.45 9.92 0.85
C PRO A 20 12.49 9.78 1.96
N THR A 21 12.04 9.76 3.21
CA THR A 21 12.88 9.49 4.37
C THR A 21 13.17 7.99 4.44
N ASP A 22 14.43 7.64 4.68
CA ASP A 22 14.81 6.26 4.94
C ASP A 22 14.18 5.81 6.26
N LEU A 23 13.39 4.72 6.21
CA LEU A 23 12.62 4.22 7.34
C LEU A 23 13.54 3.78 8.49
N ASP A 24 14.74 3.26 8.17
CA ASP A 24 15.71 2.81 9.16
C ASP A 24 16.34 3.97 9.95
N THR A 25 16.17 5.21 9.47
CA THR A 25 16.59 6.42 10.20
C THR A 25 15.55 6.91 11.21
N LEU A 26 14.36 6.29 11.25
CA LEU A 26 13.29 6.62 12.17
C LEU A 26 13.31 5.70 13.41
N ASN A 27 12.95 6.24 14.56
CA ASN A 27 12.73 5.47 15.79
C ASN A 27 11.30 4.96 15.84
N LYS A 28 11.13 3.64 15.99
CA LYS A 28 9.82 3.03 16.23
C LYS A 28 9.57 2.85 17.71
N ARG A 29 8.47 3.41 18.23
CA ARG A 29 7.97 3.27 19.61
C ARG A 29 6.57 2.66 19.57
N GLY A 30 6.45 1.38 19.93
CA GLY A 30 5.22 0.63 19.72
C GLY A 30 4.91 0.48 18.22
N ASP A 31 3.77 0.98 17.78
CA ASP A 31 3.32 0.99 16.37
C ASP A 31 3.53 2.34 15.65
N THR A 32 4.27 3.28 16.28
CA THR A 32 4.41 4.66 15.82
C THR A 32 5.87 5.00 15.54
N TYR A 33 6.12 5.66 14.39
CA TYR A 33 7.45 6.11 13.97
C TYR A 33 7.69 7.58 14.32
N TYR A 34 8.90 7.90 14.75
CA TYR A 34 9.37 9.23 15.15
C TYR A 34 10.73 9.54 14.49
N LYS A 35 11.02 10.81 14.27
CA LYS A 35 12.42 11.22 14.01
C LYS A 35 13.27 10.97 15.26
N VAL A 36 14.55 10.73 15.07
CA VAL A 36 15.51 10.64 16.16
C VAL A 36 15.45 11.92 17.01
N ASN A 37 15.39 11.77 18.33
CA ASN A 37 15.28 12.86 19.30
C ASN A 37 14.02 13.74 19.15
N SER A 38 12.95 13.22 18.57
CA SER A 38 11.64 13.88 18.49
C SER A 38 10.60 13.18 19.35
N GLU A 39 9.75 13.94 19.98
CA GLU A 39 8.52 13.44 20.63
C GLU A 39 7.29 13.57 19.69
N GLU A 40 7.44 14.27 18.56
CA GLU A 40 6.38 14.38 17.56
C GLU A 40 6.46 13.19 16.59
N PRO A 41 5.34 12.48 16.35
CA PRO A 41 5.28 11.43 15.35
C PRO A 41 5.64 11.94 13.95
N PHE A 42 6.27 11.07 13.14
CA PHE A 42 6.69 11.43 11.80
C PHE A 42 5.52 11.40 10.81
N SER A 43 5.41 12.43 9.96
CA SER A 43 4.54 12.43 8.78
C SER A 43 5.37 12.70 7.53
N GLY A 44 5.18 11.88 6.48
CA GLY A 44 5.89 12.02 5.21
C GLY A 44 6.08 10.69 4.48
N SER A 45 6.63 10.78 3.27
CA SER A 45 6.98 9.61 2.47
C SER A 45 8.18 8.89 3.06
N VAL A 46 8.13 7.57 3.07
CA VAL A 46 9.19 6.70 3.56
C VAL A 46 9.60 5.66 2.52
N ILE A 47 10.83 5.23 2.64
CA ILE A 47 11.41 4.18 1.81
C ILE A 47 12.30 3.29 2.70
N ASN A 48 12.32 2.01 2.41
CA ASN A 48 13.38 1.11 2.87
C ASN A 48 14.02 0.41 1.68
N LYS A 49 15.28 0.03 1.80
CA LYS A 49 16.06 -0.59 0.73
C LYS A 49 16.77 -1.83 1.24
N TYR A 50 16.96 -2.79 0.35
CA TYR A 50 17.88 -3.89 0.54
C TYR A 50 19.35 -3.40 0.51
N GLU A 51 20.28 -4.20 1.00
CA GLU A 51 21.72 -3.92 0.91
C GLU A 51 22.18 -3.73 -0.54
N SER A 52 21.53 -4.38 -1.49
CA SER A 52 21.74 -4.20 -2.93
C SER A 52 21.37 -2.82 -3.48
N GLY A 53 20.70 -1.98 -2.65
CA GLY A 53 20.18 -0.66 -3.03
C GLY A 53 18.81 -0.70 -3.70
N GLN A 54 18.26 -1.87 -3.99
CA GLN A 54 16.89 -2.00 -4.52
C GLN A 54 15.86 -1.65 -3.45
N ASN A 55 14.68 -1.17 -3.89
CA ASN A 55 13.61 -0.85 -2.97
C ASN A 55 13.06 -2.13 -2.33
N GLN A 56 13.00 -2.15 -1.01
CA GLN A 56 12.30 -3.17 -0.24
C GLN A 56 10.87 -2.73 0.09
N MET A 57 10.69 -1.45 0.46
CA MET A 57 9.38 -0.90 0.80
C MET A 57 9.31 0.58 0.42
N LYS A 58 8.14 1.02 0.00
CA LYS A 58 7.75 2.43 -0.12
C LYS A 58 6.37 2.64 0.48
N GLY A 59 6.19 3.77 1.15
CA GLY A 59 4.91 4.14 1.73
C GLY A 59 4.88 5.60 2.15
N SER A 60 3.85 5.94 2.89
CA SER A 60 3.73 7.20 3.60
C SER A 60 3.26 6.97 5.01
N LEU A 61 3.72 7.81 5.91
CA LEU A 61 3.29 7.84 7.31
C LEU A 61 2.53 9.15 7.56
N GLU A 62 1.47 9.04 8.33
CA GLU A 62 0.77 10.17 8.94
C GLU A 62 0.68 9.93 10.45
N ASN A 63 1.14 10.89 11.23
CA ASN A 63 1.24 10.74 12.69
C ASN A 63 1.98 9.45 13.11
N GLY A 64 3.02 9.09 12.38
CA GLY A 64 3.87 7.93 12.64
C GLY A 64 3.29 6.58 12.26
N LYS A 65 2.16 6.52 11.58
CA LYS A 65 1.48 5.30 11.16
C LYS A 65 1.32 5.26 9.65
N ASP A 66 1.29 4.05 9.09
CA ASP A 66 1.03 3.89 7.65
C ASP A 66 -0.29 4.57 7.26
N ASP A 67 -0.23 5.47 6.28
CA ASP A 67 -1.38 6.18 5.72
C ASP A 67 -1.18 6.36 4.20
N GLY A 68 -2.09 5.82 3.42
CA GLY A 68 -1.99 5.77 1.97
C GLY A 68 -1.45 4.46 1.43
N LEU A 69 -0.86 4.52 0.25
CA LEU A 69 -0.36 3.33 -0.46
C LEU A 69 0.97 2.86 0.12
N VAL A 70 1.04 1.59 0.49
CA VAL A 70 2.29 0.88 0.84
C VAL A 70 2.56 -0.19 -0.21
N THR A 71 3.81 -0.27 -0.67
CA THR A 71 4.26 -1.30 -1.60
C THR A 71 5.54 -1.94 -1.05
N ILE A 72 5.60 -3.27 -1.08
CA ILE A 72 6.74 -4.08 -0.64
C ILE A 72 7.18 -4.94 -1.81
N TRP A 73 8.49 -5.11 -1.99
CA TRP A 73 9.10 -5.91 -3.04
C TRP A 73 10.05 -6.96 -2.46
N TYR A 74 10.22 -8.03 -3.17
CA TYR A 74 11.36 -8.94 -3.03
C TYR A 74 12.65 -8.27 -3.54
N GLU A 75 13.80 -8.80 -3.15
CA GLU A 75 15.10 -8.29 -3.61
C GLU A 75 15.28 -8.43 -5.14
N ASN A 76 14.59 -9.38 -5.77
CA ASN A 76 14.57 -9.54 -7.23
C ASN A 76 13.70 -8.49 -7.96
N GLY A 77 13.07 -7.55 -7.22
CA GLY A 77 12.21 -6.48 -7.74
C GLY A 77 10.76 -6.87 -7.98
N GLN A 78 10.36 -8.12 -7.76
CA GLN A 78 8.97 -8.54 -7.84
C GLN A 78 8.17 -8.01 -6.64
N MET A 79 6.91 -7.63 -6.87
CA MET A 79 6.04 -7.18 -5.79
C MET A 79 5.65 -8.32 -4.85
N VAL A 80 5.66 -8.05 -3.55
CA VAL A 80 5.14 -8.92 -2.49
C VAL A 80 3.75 -8.47 -2.08
N ILE A 81 3.63 -7.18 -1.74
CA ILE A 81 2.39 -6.57 -1.23
C ILE A 81 2.22 -5.20 -1.87
N LYS A 82 0.98 -4.88 -2.19
CA LYS A 82 0.51 -3.52 -2.49
C LYS A 82 -0.81 -3.33 -1.76
N GLY A 83 -0.83 -2.42 -0.78
CA GLY A 83 -2.00 -2.21 0.06
C GLY A 83 -2.22 -0.75 0.41
N THR A 84 -3.47 -0.37 0.59
CA THR A 84 -3.84 0.95 1.10
C THR A 84 -4.12 0.84 2.59
N TYR A 85 -3.61 1.82 3.33
CA TYR A 85 -3.69 1.88 4.80
C TYR A 85 -4.25 3.22 5.25
N LYS A 86 -4.88 3.21 6.41
CA LYS A 86 -5.35 4.38 7.14
C LYS A 86 -5.07 4.19 8.63
N ASP A 87 -4.36 5.15 9.25
CA ASP A 87 -3.97 5.09 10.67
C ASP A 87 -3.30 3.74 11.05
N GLY A 88 -2.41 3.22 10.20
CA GLY A 88 -1.68 1.96 10.38
C GLY A 88 -2.52 0.69 10.17
N LYS A 89 -3.73 0.79 9.63
CA LYS A 89 -4.62 -0.35 9.40
C LYS A 89 -5.02 -0.43 7.94
N LYS A 90 -5.23 -1.66 7.45
CA LYS A 90 -5.71 -1.87 6.08
C LYS A 90 -7.04 -1.16 5.87
N ASP A 91 -7.11 -0.34 4.84
CA ASP A 91 -8.31 0.38 4.42
C ASP A 91 -8.20 0.74 2.93
N GLY A 92 -8.91 0.02 2.09
CA GLY A 92 -8.84 0.06 0.64
C GLY A 92 -8.25 -1.19 0.01
N LEU A 93 -7.69 -1.06 -1.20
CA LEU A 93 -7.19 -2.17 -2.00
C LEU A 93 -6.05 -2.92 -1.30
N GLN A 94 -6.12 -4.24 -1.29
CA GLN A 94 -5.10 -5.16 -0.82
C GLN A 94 -4.78 -6.18 -1.91
N ILE A 95 -3.51 -6.28 -2.29
CA ILE A 95 -3.00 -7.27 -3.24
C ILE A 95 -1.75 -7.89 -2.66
N GLN A 96 -1.64 -9.21 -2.74
CA GLN A 96 -0.40 -9.94 -2.46
C GLN A 96 -0.06 -10.86 -3.61
N TRP A 97 1.22 -11.09 -3.83
CA TRP A 97 1.78 -11.95 -4.87
C TRP A 97 2.61 -13.08 -4.26
N TRP A 98 2.62 -14.19 -4.93
CA TRP A 98 3.57 -15.28 -4.72
C TRP A 98 4.98 -14.87 -5.18
N ASP A 99 5.99 -15.59 -4.77
CA ASP A 99 7.39 -15.34 -5.17
C ASP A 99 7.64 -15.58 -6.68
N ASN A 100 6.77 -16.37 -7.33
CA ASN A 100 6.77 -16.55 -8.79
C ASN A 100 6.10 -15.38 -9.56
N GLY A 101 5.63 -14.33 -8.87
CA GLY A 101 5.00 -13.14 -9.44
C GLY A 101 3.49 -13.28 -9.75
N GLN A 102 2.89 -14.44 -9.53
CA GLN A 102 1.44 -14.65 -9.65
C GLN A 102 0.73 -14.01 -8.46
N LYS A 103 -0.50 -13.49 -8.67
CA LYS A 103 -1.30 -13.01 -7.53
C LYS A 103 -1.62 -14.14 -6.57
N MET A 104 -1.53 -13.86 -5.27
CA MET A 104 -1.99 -14.73 -4.20
C MET A 104 -3.40 -14.38 -3.78
N TYR A 105 -3.67 -13.09 -3.57
CA TYR A 105 -5.03 -12.58 -3.33
C TYR A 105 -5.17 -11.11 -3.75
N GLU A 106 -6.42 -10.70 -3.96
CA GLU A 106 -6.83 -9.32 -4.18
C GLU A 106 -8.22 -9.09 -3.58
N GLY A 107 -8.41 -7.94 -2.92
CA GLY A 107 -9.69 -7.55 -2.36
C GLY A 107 -9.65 -6.16 -1.75
N ILE A 108 -10.73 -5.76 -1.11
CA ILE A 108 -10.86 -4.45 -0.47
C ILE A 108 -11.17 -4.63 1.02
N ASP A 109 -10.37 -3.97 1.86
CA ASP A 109 -10.72 -3.70 3.24
C ASP A 109 -11.44 -2.34 3.31
N LYS A 110 -12.52 -2.25 4.07
CA LYS A 110 -13.23 -1.03 4.39
C LYS A 110 -13.46 -0.97 5.89
N ASP A 111 -13.05 0.12 6.52
CA ASP A 111 -13.18 0.26 7.99
C ASP A 111 -12.60 -0.96 8.75
N ARG A 112 -11.49 -1.54 8.27
CA ARG A 112 -10.77 -2.72 8.82
C ARG A 112 -11.55 -4.04 8.71
N LYS A 113 -12.48 -4.11 7.80
CA LYS A 113 -13.27 -5.33 7.53
C LYS A 113 -13.19 -5.65 6.05
N LEU A 114 -13.20 -6.92 5.74
CA LEU A 114 -13.33 -7.36 4.35
C LEU A 114 -14.65 -6.82 3.79
N ASP A 115 -14.61 -6.20 2.60
CA ASP A 115 -15.81 -5.70 1.92
C ASP A 115 -15.72 -5.99 0.41
N GLY A 116 -16.83 -6.38 -0.20
CA GLY A 116 -16.86 -6.73 -1.61
C GLY A 116 -16.20 -8.07 -1.95
N LEU A 117 -15.78 -8.19 -3.20
CA LEU A 117 -15.20 -9.42 -3.72
C LEU A 117 -13.72 -9.55 -3.31
N TRP A 118 -13.39 -10.70 -2.74
CA TRP A 118 -12.04 -11.17 -2.50
C TRP A 118 -11.76 -12.38 -3.38
N THR A 119 -10.69 -12.30 -4.18
CA THR A 119 -10.25 -13.38 -5.06
C THR A 119 -8.90 -13.89 -4.58
N PHE A 120 -8.76 -15.21 -4.52
CA PHE A 120 -7.55 -15.93 -4.14
C PHE A 120 -7.12 -16.85 -5.27
N TRP A 121 -5.83 -17.03 -5.45
CA TRP A 121 -5.24 -17.84 -6.50
C TRP A 121 -4.22 -18.82 -5.94
N TYR A 122 -4.11 -19.95 -6.58
CA TYR A 122 -3.00 -20.88 -6.42
C TYR A 122 -1.71 -20.30 -7.02
N GLU A 123 -0.56 -20.88 -6.66
CA GLU A 123 0.74 -20.49 -7.22
C GLU A 123 0.84 -20.69 -8.74
N ASN A 124 0.04 -21.61 -9.32
CA ASN A 124 -0.04 -21.82 -10.77
C ASN A 124 -0.88 -20.76 -11.50
N GLY A 125 -1.45 -19.76 -10.76
CA GLY A 125 -2.27 -18.68 -11.30
C GLY A 125 -3.75 -19.03 -11.52
N GLN A 126 -4.15 -20.27 -11.29
CA GLN A 126 -5.57 -20.66 -11.32
C GLN A 126 -6.30 -20.10 -10.09
N LYS A 127 -7.59 -19.76 -10.24
CA LYS A 127 -8.37 -19.31 -9.10
C LYS A 127 -8.49 -20.43 -8.08
N LEU A 128 -8.27 -20.11 -6.80
CA LEU A 128 -8.52 -20.98 -5.66
C LEU A 128 -9.94 -20.78 -5.13
N LYS A 129 -10.31 -19.52 -4.88
CA LYS A 129 -11.64 -19.15 -4.38
C LYS A 129 -11.98 -17.70 -4.67
N GLU A 130 -13.27 -17.41 -4.73
CA GLU A 130 -13.88 -16.09 -4.64
C GLU A 130 -14.80 -16.06 -3.44
N GLU A 131 -14.66 -15.02 -2.63
CA GLU A 131 -15.47 -14.80 -1.44
C GLU A 131 -16.00 -13.36 -1.50
N THR A 132 -17.32 -13.19 -1.32
CA THR A 132 -17.93 -11.87 -1.23
C THR A 132 -18.25 -11.57 0.22
N TYR A 133 -17.80 -10.41 0.67
CA TYR A 133 -17.98 -9.94 2.05
C TYR A 133 -18.83 -8.67 2.08
N LYS A 134 -19.55 -8.48 3.18
CA LYS A 134 -20.22 -7.24 3.55
C LYS A 134 -19.99 -6.96 5.02
N ASP A 135 -19.35 -5.82 5.30
CA ASP A 135 -19.01 -5.39 6.67
C ASP A 135 -18.23 -6.47 7.47
N GLY A 136 -17.44 -7.31 6.78
CA GLY A 136 -16.65 -8.41 7.34
C GLY A 136 -17.37 -9.74 7.44
N GLU A 137 -18.65 -9.81 7.07
CA GLU A 137 -19.41 -11.05 7.04
C GLU A 137 -19.37 -11.70 5.65
N LEU A 138 -19.12 -13.01 5.59
CA LEU A 138 -19.09 -13.77 4.35
C LEU A 138 -20.52 -13.93 3.81
N ILE A 139 -20.76 -13.42 2.61
CA ILE A 139 -22.06 -13.46 1.92
C ILE A 139 -22.12 -14.64 0.96
N SER A 140 -21.05 -14.88 0.21
CA SER A 140 -20.98 -15.96 -0.76
C SER A 140 -19.56 -16.45 -0.94
N LYS A 141 -19.42 -17.70 -1.34
CA LYS A 141 -18.15 -18.36 -1.62
C LYS A 141 -18.29 -19.25 -2.84
N LYS A 142 -17.26 -19.26 -3.70
CA LYS A 142 -17.06 -20.19 -4.79
C LYS A 142 -15.63 -20.69 -4.77
N GLU A 143 -15.42 -21.96 -5.01
CA GLU A 143 -14.09 -22.59 -4.97
C GLU A 143 -13.79 -23.35 -6.25
N TRP A 144 -12.50 -23.46 -6.55
CA TRP A 144 -11.96 -24.20 -7.68
C TRP A 144 -10.82 -25.12 -7.22
N ASN A 145 -10.67 -26.22 -7.91
CA ASN A 145 -9.50 -27.06 -7.80
C ASN A 145 -8.29 -26.42 -8.51
N GLU A 146 -7.12 -26.92 -8.23
CA GLU A 146 -5.87 -26.43 -8.79
C GLU A 146 -5.77 -26.62 -10.31
N ASP A 147 -6.57 -27.52 -10.89
CA ASP A 147 -6.73 -27.72 -12.33
C ASP A 147 -7.73 -26.75 -12.98
N GLY A 148 -8.35 -25.86 -12.19
CA GLY A 148 -9.33 -24.87 -12.62
C GLY A 148 -10.78 -25.37 -12.67
N SER A 149 -11.04 -26.64 -12.36
CA SER A 149 -12.41 -27.17 -12.25
C SER A 149 -13.11 -26.62 -11.00
N VAL A 150 -14.43 -26.39 -11.09
CA VAL A 150 -15.22 -25.90 -9.95
C VAL A 150 -15.35 -27.01 -8.91
N LYS A 151 -15.16 -26.67 -7.64
CA LYS A 151 -15.49 -27.58 -6.53
C LYS A 151 -17.01 -27.66 -6.36
N GLU A 152 -17.53 -28.85 -6.29
CA GLU A 152 -18.96 -29.13 -5.98
C GLU A 152 -19.23 -28.93 -4.48
#